data_01ccdf9a9d05ef1c998acb305112f6ef
#
_entry.id   01ccdf9a9d05ef1c998acb305112f6ef
#
_cell.length_a   1.000
_cell.length_b   1.000
_cell.length_c   1.000
_cell.angle_alpha   90.00
_cell.angle_beta   90.00
_cell.angle_gamma   90.00
#
_symmetry.space_group_name_H-M   'P 1'
#
loop_
_entity.id
_entity.type
_entity.pdbx_description
1 polymer ?
#
loop_
_entity_poly.entity_id
_entity_poly.type
_entity_poly.pdbx_seq_one_letter_code
_entity_poly.pdbx_strand_id
1 'polypeptide(L)'
;MKNFVFISPNFPTNYWKFCRELKNDGLRVLGIGDQPYDELAYELKDSLDEYYKVDTLEDYDQVYRAVAFFISKYGRIDWLESNNEYWLERDAMLRTDFHILSGWQTGDLDRIKYKSGMKPYYQQAGIRTARYHIVDDEKGCMAFIRDVGFPVIVKPDNGVGASHTYKLDSPEELAAFLQEKDPDTRFIMEEFITAEVNSYDAIIDSNGEPLFETGNVTPHSIMDIVNNADNALYYIVRDLPDDVREAGRKTVKSFGVKSRFVHFEFFRLTKDQPMGKKGDVVALEVNMRPCGGFSPDMMNFAHSTDVYKIWADMIAFDRSDKPQGPHFYCAFMGRRDGKPFYLSNDILAIKYAKQLRMMERMPDALADAMGNQMYIAVFPDEKELKAFYRDALRLRK
;
A
#
# COMPACT_ATOMS: atom_id res chain seq x y z
N MET A 1 -25.16 0.79 -18.37
CA MET A 1 -24.34 1.50 -17.35
C MET A 1 -23.83 0.46 -16.40
N LYS A 2 -22.50 0.40 -16.16
CA LYS A 2 -21.91 -0.52 -15.16
C LYS A 2 -22.20 -0.02 -13.75
N ASN A 3 -22.54 -0.90 -12.83
CA ASN A 3 -22.74 -0.61 -11.41
C ASN A 3 -21.45 -0.93 -10.63
N PHE A 4 -20.88 0.07 -9.99
CA PHE A 4 -19.67 -0.06 -9.17
C PHE A 4 -20.03 0.16 -7.69
N VAL A 5 -19.68 -0.79 -6.83
CA VAL A 5 -19.78 -0.64 -5.36
C VAL A 5 -18.41 -0.31 -4.81
N PHE A 6 -18.31 0.83 -4.14
CA PHE A 6 -17.08 1.27 -3.45
C PHE A 6 -17.26 1.11 -1.93
N ILE A 7 -16.45 0.25 -1.30
CA ILE A 7 -16.45 0.04 0.16
C ILE A 7 -15.53 1.05 0.83
N SER A 8 -15.99 1.70 1.90
CA SER A 8 -15.21 2.72 2.64
C SER A 8 -14.71 3.88 1.76
N PRO A 9 -15.56 4.54 0.96
CA PRO A 9 -15.09 5.59 0.04
C PRO A 9 -14.62 6.86 0.75
N ASN A 10 -14.90 7.01 2.05
CA ASN A 10 -14.53 8.14 2.90
C ASN A 10 -13.11 8.05 3.49
N PHE A 11 -12.47 6.89 3.43
CA PHE A 11 -11.13 6.70 3.99
C PHE A 11 -10.25 5.78 3.14
N PRO A 12 -9.02 6.19 2.79
CA PRO A 12 -8.38 7.52 2.97
C PRO A 12 -9.17 8.70 2.40
N THR A 13 -8.95 9.89 2.95
CA THR A 13 -9.75 11.10 2.66
C THR A 13 -9.69 11.57 1.20
N ASN A 14 -8.75 11.08 0.39
CA ASN A 14 -8.59 11.37 -1.03
C ASN A 14 -9.27 10.34 -1.96
N TYR A 15 -9.92 9.29 -1.41
CA TYR A 15 -10.51 8.20 -2.22
C TYR A 15 -11.76 8.61 -2.99
N TRP A 16 -12.42 9.73 -2.61
CA TRP A 16 -13.47 10.33 -3.43
C TRP A 16 -13.02 10.62 -4.87
N LYS A 17 -11.70 10.81 -5.10
CA LYS A 17 -11.15 11.02 -6.45
C LYS A 17 -11.32 9.80 -7.34
N PHE A 18 -11.18 8.57 -6.81
CA PHE A 18 -11.53 7.35 -7.53
C PHE A 18 -13.02 7.32 -7.89
N CYS A 19 -13.89 7.64 -6.94
CA CYS A 19 -15.34 7.68 -7.15
C CYS A 19 -15.71 8.70 -8.23
N ARG A 20 -15.11 9.91 -8.17
CA ARG A 20 -15.34 10.97 -9.15
C ARG A 20 -14.98 10.53 -10.57
N GLU A 21 -13.82 9.94 -10.76
CA GLU A 21 -13.40 9.54 -12.11
C GLU A 21 -14.21 8.35 -12.65
N LEU A 22 -14.64 7.41 -11.80
CA LEU A 22 -15.62 6.38 -12.21
C LEU A 22 -16.94 7.00 -12.70
N LYS A 23 -17.45 8.00 -11.96
CA LYS A 23 -18.69 8.70 -12.33
C LYS A 23 -18.52 9.50 -13.63
N ASN A 24 -17.37 10.17 -13.80
CA ASN A 24 -17.01 10.88 -15.04
C ASN A 24 -16.97 9.95 -16.26
N ASP A 25 -16.59 8.67 -16.07
CA ASP A 25 -16.58 7.65 -17.10
C ASP A 25 -17.94 6.97 -17.31
N GLY A 26 -18.97 7.48 -16.66
CA GLY A 26 -20.36 7.05 -16.86
C GLY A 26 -20.75 5.78 -16.12
N LEU A 27 -19.99 5.37 -15.08
CA LEU A 27 -20.40 4.30 -14.18
C LEU A 27 -21.38 4.87 -13.14
N ARG A 28 -22.26 3.99 -12.62
CA ARG A 28 -23.01 4.30 -11.41
C ARG A 28 -22.15 3.90 -10.21
N VAL A 29 -21.86 4.88 -9.36
CA VAL A 29 -20.97 4.73 -8.19
C VAL A 29 -21.79 4.67 -6.91
N LEU A 30 -21.78 3.52 -6.25
CA LEU A 30 -22.57 3.19 -5.07
C LEU A 30 -21.62 3.03 -3.87
N GLY A 31 -21.67 3.94 -2.89
CA GLY A 31 -20.81 3.90 -1.72
C GLY A 31 -21.45 3.12 -0.58
N ILE A 32 -20.63 2.31 0.13
CA ILE A 32 -20.99 1.69 1.42
C ILE A 32 -19.96 2.14 2.46
N GLY A 33 -20.42 2.73 3.56
CA GLY A 33 -19.55 3.19 4.65
C GLY A 33 -20.30 3.30 5.97
N ASP A 34 -19.55 3.53 7.04
CA ASP A 34 -20.10 3.65 8.42
C ASP A 34 -20.15 5.11 8.91
N GLN A 35 -19.58 6.06 8.18
CA GLN A 35 -19.69 7.48 8.49
C GLN A 35 -21.10 7.99 8.17
N PRO A 36 -21.72 8.81 9.03
CA PRO A 36 -23.00 9.48 8.71
C PRO A 36 -22.92 10.31 7.43
N TYR A 37 -23.97 10.24 6.60
CA TYR A 37 -23.99 10.96 5.31
C TYR A 37 -23.71 12.46 5.44
N ASP A 38 -24.26 13.11 6.47
CA ASP A 38 -24.10 14.54 6.68
C ASP A 38 -22.64 14.94 6.96
N GLU A 39 -21.85 14.02 7.51
CA GLU A 39 -20.44 14.21 7.86
C GLU A 39 -19.48 13.89 6.69
N LEU A 40 -19.97 13.29 5.61
CA LEU A 40 -19.15 13.03 4.42
C LEU A 40 -18.70 14.35 3.78
N ALA A 41 -17.47 14.37 3.26
CA ALA A 41 -16.96 15.47 2.46
C ALA A 41 -17.89 15.77 1.27
N TYR A 42 -18.03 17.04 0.92
CA TYR A 42 -18.88 17.45 -0.21
C TYR A 42 -18.46 16.77 -1.52
N GLU A 43 -17.16 16.69 -1.77
CA GLU A 43 -16.58 16.05 -2.96
C GLU A 43 -16.95 14.58 -3.07
N LEU A 44 -17.01 13.87 -1.93
CA LEU A 44 -17.46 12.47 -1.92
C LEU A 44 -18.96 12.36 -2.21
N LYS A 45 -19.79 13.20 -1.58
CA LYS A 45 -21.24 13.23 -1.85
C LYS A 45 -21.52 13.46 -3.33
N ASP A 46 -20.80 14.40 -3.96
CA ASP A 46 -20.95 14.71 -5.38
C ASP A 46 -20.46 13.58 -6.30
N SER A 47 -19.51 12.77 -5.82
CA SER A 47 -18.90 11.67 -6.57
C SER A 47 -19.69 10.35 -6.50
N LEU A 48 -20.69 10.25 -5.65
CA LEU A 48 -21.55 9.07 -5.51
C LEU A 48 -22.92 9.29 -6.16
N ASP A 49 -23.51 8.21 -6.69
CA ASP A 49 -24.93 8.22 -7.10
C ASP A 49 -25.85 7.83 -5.93
N GLU A 50 -25.33 6.99 -5.01
CA GLU A 50 -26.03 6.65 -3.77
C GLU A 50 -25.01 6.22 -2.71
N TYR A 51 -25.35 6.46 -1.45
CA TYR A 51 -24.56 6.03 -0.29
C TYR A 51 -25.45 5.23 0.67
N TYR A 52 -24.99 4.03 1.02
CA TYR A 52 -25.63 3.20 2.04
C TYR A 52 -24.79 3.23 3.32
N LYS A 53 -25.36 3.79 4.41
CA LYS A 53 -24.71 3.81 5.70
C LYS A 53 -24.99 2.50 6.43
N VAL A 54 -23.91 1.83 6.89
CA VAL A 54 -23.96 0.72 7.85
C VAL A 54 -23.54 1.22 9.24
N ASP A 55 -23.81 0.48 10.30
CA ASP A 55 -23.38 0.90 11.65
C ASP A 55 -21.87 0.71 11.83
N THR A 56 -21.35 -0.39 11.26
CA THR A 56 -19.92 -0.64 11.18
C THR A 56 -19.61 -1.50 9.95
N LEU A 57 -18.54 -1.16 9.25
CA LEU A 57 -18.00 -1.98 8.16
C LEU A 57 -17.39 -3.30 8.65
N GLU A 58 -17.16 -3.46 9.97
CA GLU A 58 -16.69 -4.69 10.58
C GLU A 58 -17.75 -5.80 10.61
N ASP A 59 -19.02 -5.45 10.59
CA ASP A 59 -20.12 -6.40 10.52
C ASP A 59 -20.39 -6.80 9.06
N TYR A 60 -19.94 -8.00 8.70
CA TYR A 60 -20.10 -8.53 7.34
C TYR A 60 -21.56 -8.57 6.88
N ASP A 61 -22.50 -8.97 7.77
CA ASP A 61 -23.91 -9.10 7.43
C ASP A 61 -24.54 -7.75 7.05
N GLN A 62 -24.15 -6.66 7.73
CA GLN A 62 -24.62 -5.32 7.36
C GLN A 62 -24.14 -4.92 5.96
N VAL A 63 -22.85 -5.16 5.65
CA VAL A 63 -22.29 -4.84 4.32
C VAL A 63 -22.91 -5.73 3.24
N TYR A 64 -23.11 -7.02 3.52
CA TYR A 64 -23.79 -7.96 2.62
C TYR A 64 -25.20 -7.47 2.27
N ARG A 65 -25.99 -7.05 3.28
CA ARG A 65 -27.33 -6.50 3.07
C ARG A 65 -27.32 -5.19 2.27
N ALA A 66 -26.32 -4.34 2.45
CA ALA A 66 -26.15 -3.12 1.67
C ALA A 66 -25.90 -3.44 0.18
N VAL A 67 -25.05 -4.42 -0.13
CA VAL A 67 -24.84 -4.90 -1.50
C VAL A 67 -26.13 -5.50 -2.08
N ALA A 68 -26.85 -6.34 -1.32
CA ALA A 68 -28.13 -6.91 -1.73
C ALA A 68 -29.19 -5.82 -2.02
N PHE A 69 -29.23 -4.77 -1.20
CA PHE A 69 -30.09 -3.61 -1.43
C PHE A 69 -29.77 -2.93 -2.78
N PHE A 70 -28.49 -2.68 -3.07
CA PHE A 70 -28.09 -2.09 -4.35
C PHE A 70 -28.45 -2.99 -5.53
N ILE A 71 -28.28 -4.31 -5.40
CA ILE A 71 -28.69 -5.27 -6.43
C ILE A 71 -30.20 -5.22 -6.66
N SER A 72 -31.01 -5.13 -5.61
CA SER A 72 -32.47 -5.06 -5.72
C SER A 72 -32.93 -3.79 -6.44
N LYS A 73 -32.19 -2.68 -6.27
CA LYS A 73 -32.55 -1.37 -6.83
C LYS A 73 -31.98 -1.11 -8.23
N TYR A 74 -30.74 -1.55 -8.47
CA TYR A 74 -29.98 -1.21 -9.68
C TYR A 74 -29.63 -2.42 -10.56
N GLY A 75 -29.97 -3.63 -10.13
CA GLY A 75 -29.59 -4.85 -10.79
C GLY A 75 -28.17 -5.28 -10.45
N ARG A 76 -27.60 -6.11 -11.30
CA ARG A 76 -26.27 -6.73 -11.10
C ARG A 76 -25.20 -5.67 -10.78
N ILE A 77 -24.36 -5.99 -9.81
CA ILE A 77 -23.12 -5.26 -9.56
C ILE A 77 -22.02 -5.82 -10.50
N ASP A 78 -21.42 -4.94 -11.29
CA ASP A 78 -20.36 -5.32 -12.24
C ASP A 78 -18.98 -5.27 -11.60
N TRP A 79 -18.81 -4.43 -10.57
CA TRP A 79 -17.54 -4.22 -9.89
C TRP A 79 -17.74 -3.88 -8.41
N LEU A 80 -16.88 -4.43 -7.54
CA LEU A 80 -16.85 -4.11 -6.11
C LEU A 80 -15.40 -4.01 -5.66
N GLU A 81 -15.03 -2.90 -4.99
CA GLU A 81 -13.67 -2.63 -4.56
C GLU A 81 -13.64 -1.63 -3.40
N SER A 82 -12.67 -1.78 -2.49
CA SER A 82 -12.33 -0.78 -1.49
C SER A 82 -11.02 -0.03 -1.80
N ASN A 83 -10.17 -0.59 -2.65
CA ASN A 83 -8.78 -0.15 -2.84
C ASN A 83 -7.98 -0.10 -1.52
N ASN A 84 -8.34 -0.91 -0.53
CA ASN A 84 -7.77 -0.89 0.80
C ASN A 84 -7.40 -2.31 1.26
N GLU A 85 -6.17 -2.48 1.78
CA GLU A 85 -5.67 -3.76 2.27
C GLU A 85 -6.48 -4.32 3.44
N TYR A 86 -6.98 -3.43 4.30
CA TYR A 86 -7.77 -3.83 5.45
C TYR A 86 -9.08 -4.54 5.06
N TRP A 87 -9.73 -4.08 3.97
CA TRP A 87 -10.99 -4.63 3.48
C TRP A 87 -10.84 -5.72 2.41
N LEU A 88 -9.62 -6.02 1.97
CA LEU A 88 -9.36 -6.91 0.82
C LEU A 88 -10.02 -8.29 0.96
N GLU A 89 -9.99 -8.88 2.15
CA GLU A 89 -10.61 -10.18 2.43
C GLU A 89 -12.14 -10.08 2.32
N ARG A 90 -12.74 -9.06 2.90
CA ARG A 90 -14.20 -8.82 2.83
C ARG A 90 -14.65 -8.50 1.41
N ASP A 91 -13.87 -7.71 0.67
CA ASP A 91 -14.14 -7.47 -0.75
C ASP A 91 -14.17 -8.80 -1.53
N ALA A 92 -13.23 -9.72 -1.26
CA ALA A 92 -13.19 -11.02 -1.89
C ALA A 92 -14.39 -11.91 -1.50
N MET A 93 -14.81 -11.89 -0.22
CA MET A 93 -15.99 -12.58 0.26
C MET A 93 -17.26 -12.07 -0.44
N LEU A 94 -17.47 -10.76 -0.47
CA LEU A 94 -18.63 -10.14 -1.13
C LEU A 94 -18.67 -10.47 -2.63
N ARG A 95 -17.52 -10.42 -3.32
CA ARG A 95 -17.45 -10.80 -4.75
C ARG A 95 -17.83 -12.26 -4.96
N THR A 96 -17.38 -13.15 -4.08
CA THR A 96 -17.71 -14.58 -4.16
C THR A 96 -19.20 -14.81 -3.92
N ASP A 97 -19.76 -14.24 -2.86
CA ASP A 97 -21.16 -14.46 -2.48
C ASP A 97 -22.15 -13.90 -3.50
N PHE A 98 -21.83 -12.74 -4.12
CA PHE A 98 -22.69 -12.13 -5.14
C PHE A 98 -22.28 -12.45 -6.58
N HIS A 99 -21.33 -13.37 -6.80
CA HIS A 99 -20.82 -13.74 -8.12
C HIS A 99 -20.35 -12.51 -8.95
N ILE A 100 -19.67 -11.58 -8.29
CA ILE A 100 -19.04 -10.44 -8.95
C ILE A 100 -17.66 -10.90 -9.42
N LEU A 101 -17.50 -11.09 -10.74
CA LEU A 101 -16.32 -11.73 -11.32
C LEU A 101 -15.12 -10.77 -11.51
N SER A 102 -15.30 -9.48 -11.26
CA SER A 102 -14.25 -8.48 -11.36
C SER A 102 -13.42 -8.45 -10.07
N GLY A 103 -12.22 -9.01 -10.10
CA GLY A 103 -11.31 -8.99 -8.95
C GLY A 103 -11.16 -10.34 -8.24
N TRP A 104 -10.38 -10.32 -7.17
CA TRP A 104 -10.03 -11.50 -6.40
C TRP A 104 -11.22 -12.09 -5.64
N GLN A 105 -11.27 -13.42 -5.59
CA GLN A 105 -12.29 -14.20 -4.89
C GLN A 105 -11.71 -14.81 -3.60
N THR A 106 -12.55 -15.37 -2.73
CA THR A 106 -12.08 -16.02 -1.49
C THR A 106 -11.05 -17.12 -1.74
N GLY A 107 -11.15 -17.85 -2.84
CA GLY A 107 -10.17 -18.89 -3.23
C GLY A 107 -8.78 -18.34 -3.59
N ASP A 108 -8.65 -17.04 -3.79
CA ASP A 108 -7.37 -16.40 -4.13
C ASP A 108 -6.62 -15.86 -2.90
N LEU A 109 -7.27 -15.77 -1.74
CA LEU A 109 -6.76 -15.07 -0.56
C LEU A 109 -5.40 -15.61 -0.09
N ASP A 110 -5.19 -16.94 -0.16
CA ASP A 110 -3.93 -17.54 0.27
C ASP A 110 -2.73 -16.90 -0.47
N ARG A 111 -2.82 -16.72 -1.78
CA ARG A 111 -1.72 -16.16 -2.59
C ARG A 111 -1.57 -14.64 -2.55
N ILE A 112 -2.62 -13.89 -2.15
CA ILE A 112 -2.60 -12.42 -2.21
C ILE A 112 -2.62 -11.76 -0.83
N LYS A 113 -2.89 -12.51 0.24
CA LYS A 113 -3.03 -12.01 1.59
C LYS A 113 -2.02 -12.60 2.56
N TYR A 114 -1.72 -13.92 2.41
CA TYR A 114 -0.80 -14.62 3.29
C TYR A 114 0.63 -14.57 2.75
N LYS A 115 1.56 -14.05 3.54
CA LYS A 115 2.97 -13.90 3.15
C LYS A 115 3.62 -15.23 2.79
N SER A 116 3.29 -16.29 3.52
CA SER A 116 3.73 -17.65 3.18
C SER A 116 3.14 -18.15 1.86
N GLY A 117 1.88 -17.83 1.58
CA GLY A 117 1.18 -18.18 0.33
C GLY A 117 1.73 -17.45 -0.90
N MET A 118 2.34 -16.27 -0.72
CA MET A 118 2.97 -15.52 -1.81
C MET A 118 4.28 -16.17 -2.31
N LYS A 119 5.03 -16.85 -1.42
CA LYS A 119 6.39 -17.37 -1.71
C LYS A 119 6.46 -18.29 -2.93
N PRO A 120 5.54 -19.28 -3.13
CA PRO A 120 5.56 -20.13 -4.32
C PRO A 120 5.44 -19.36 -5.64
N TYR A 121 4.64 -18.29 -5.67
CA TYR A 121 4.46 -17.46 -6.85
C TYR A 121 5.68 -16.65 -7.21
N TYR A 122 6.40 -16.12 -6.21
CA TYR A 122 7.69 -15.49 -6.41
C TYR A 122 8.74 -16.48 -6.92
N GLN A 123 8.77 -17.68 -6.36
CA GLN A 123 9.66 -18.74 -6.82
C GLN A 123 9.38 -19.10 -8.29
N GLN A 124 8.11 -19.22 -8.68
CA GLN A 124 7.69 -19.44 -10.07
C GLN A 124 8.12 -18.27 -10.98
N ALA A 125 8.10 -17.03 -10.48
CA ALA A 125 8.57 -15.84 -11.19
C ALA A 125 10.10 -15.79 -11.31
N GLY A 126 10.84 -16.67 -10.62
CA GLY A 126 12.30 -16.63 -10.53
C GLY A 126 12.83 -15.48 -9.69
N ILE A 127 12.01 -14.96 -8.76
CA ILE A 127 12.37 -13.87 -7.85
C ILE A 127 12.65 -14.47 -6.47
N ARG A 128 13.82 -14.14 -5.90
CA ARG A 128 14.20 -14.58 -4.56
C ARG A 128 13.31 -13.95 -3.49
N THR A 129 13.05 -14.71 -2.43
CA THR A 129 12.34 -14.24 -1.22
C THR A 129 13.15 -14.58 0.00
N ALA A 130 12.91 -13.92 1.13
CA ALA A 130 13.44 -14.37 2.43
C ALA A 130 13.12 -15.85 2.66
N ARG A 131 14.09 -16.60 3.19
CA ARG A 131 13.83 -17.93 3.75
C ARG A 131 12.89 -17.76 4.92
N TYR A 132 11.99 -18.70 5.14
CA TYR A 132 10.94 -18.55 6.14
C TYR A 132 10.56 -19.87 6.80
N HIS A 133 9.92 -19.73 7.96
CA HIS A 133 9.32 -20.82 8.73
C HIS A 133 7.98 -20.33 9.30
N ILE A 134 6.94 -21.15 9.25
CA ILE A 134 5.71 -20.85 9.98
C ILE A 134 5.97 -21.15 11.44
N VAL A 135 5.73 -20.17 12.30
CA VAL A 135 6.00 -20.30 13.73
C VAL A 135 5.17 -21.44 14.32
N ASP A 136 5.88 -22.41 14.87
CA ASP A 136 5.34 -23.58 15.56
C ASP A 136 5.87 -23.62 17.02
N ASP A 137 6.57 -24.66 17.41
CA ASP A 137 7.21 -24.78 18.71
C ASP A 137 8.64 -24.19 18.70
N GLU A 138 9.21 -24.02 19.88
CA GLU A 138 10.57 -23.50 20.07
C GLU A 138 11.62 -24.34 19.31
N LYS A 139 11.45 -25.66 19.26
CA LYS A 139 12.39 -26.59 18.61
C LYS A 139 12.39 -26.36 17.09
N GLY A 140 11.21 -26.21 16.47
CA GLY A 140 11.05 -25.91 15.04
C GLY A 140 11.63 -24.55 14.69
N CYS A 141 11.28 -23.52 15.46
CA CYS A 141 11.83 -22.17 15.28
C CYS A 141 13.35 -22.13 15.41
N MET A 142 13.92 -22.80 16.44
CA MET A 142 15.38 -22.89 16.62
C MET A 142 16.06 -23.72 15.54
N ALA A 143 15.38 -24.71 14.94
CA ALA A 143 15.92 -25.42 13.78
C ALA A 143 16.10 -24.48 12.58
N PHE A 144 15.09 -23.68 12.27
CA PHE A 144 15.17 -22.66 11.23
C PHE A 144 16.26 -21.61 11.51
N ILE A 145 16.34 -21.13 12.76
CA ILE A 145 17.36 -20.13 13.16
C ILE A 145 18.78 -20.67 13.02
N ARG A 146 19.02 -21.97 13.26
CA ARG A 146 20.36 -22.58 13.01
C ARG A 146 20.78 -22.44 11.54
N ASP A 147 19.83 -22.44 10.60
CA ASP A 147 20.13 -22.33 9.17
C ASP A 147 20.33 -20.89 8.71
N VAL A 148 19.61 -19.93 9.32
CA VAL A 148 19.61 -18.52 8.86
C VAL A 148 20.40 -17.58 9.78
N GLY A 149 20.57 -17.91 11.05
CA GLY A 149 21.17 -17.07 12.10
C GLY A 149 20.20 -16.03 12.65
N PHE A 150 20.59 -15.44 13.79
CA PHE A 150 19.96 -14.22 14.29
C PHE A 150 20.55 -12.98 13.59
N PRO A 151 19.80 -11.86 13.49
CA PRO A 151 18.39 -11.72 13.90
C PRO A 151 17.43 -12.39 12.91
N VAL A 152 16.20 -12.65 13.39
CA VAL A 152 15.07 -13.04 12.55
C VAL A 152 13.92 -12.03 12.70
N ILE A 153 13.06 -11.96 11.69
CA ILE A 153 11.83 -11.16 11.74
C ILE A 153 10.66 -12.09 11.93
N VAL A 154 9.79 -11.79 12.90
CA VAL A 154 8.53 -12.50 13.12
C VAL A 154 7.37 -11.54 12.98
N LYS A 155 6.37 -11.91 12.19
CA LYS A 155 5.19 -11.07 11.90
C LYS A 155 3.96 -11.93 11.62
N PRO A 156 2.73 -11.40 11.77
CA PRO A 156 1.53 -12.09 11.32
C PRO A 156 1.61 -12.45 9.83
N ASP A 157 1.22 -13.67 9.49
CA ASP A 157 1.26 -14.17 8.11
C ASP A 157 0.32 -13.39 7.19
N ASN A 158 -0.84 -12.92 7.73
CA ASN A 158 -1.84 -12.11 7.02
C ASN A 158 -1.97 -10.67 7.54
N GLY A 159 -0.99 -10.18 8.33
CA GLY A 159 -1.03 -8.84 8.93
C GLY A 159 -0.93 -7.72 7.90
N VAL A 160 -1.49 -6.55 8.25
CA VAL A 160 -1.46 -5.31 7.48
C VAL A 160 -0.45 -4.34 8.09
N GLY A 161 0.40 -3.74 7.26
CA GLY A 161 1.43 -2.81 7.70
C GLY A 161 2.52 -3.48 8.56
N ALA A 162 3.26 -2.68 9.31
CA ALA A 162 4.34 -3.15 10.19
C ALA A 162 3.88 -3.49 11.63
N SER A 163 2.57 -3.49 11.89
CA SER A 163 2.04 -3.80 13.22
C SER A 163 2.35 -5.24 13.60
N HIS A 164 2.71 -5.44 14.90
CA HIS A 164 3.09 -6.76 15.42
C HIS A 164 4.25 -7.43 14.67
N THR A 165 5.18 -6.62 14.13
CA THR A 165 6.44 -7.11 13.56
C THR A 165 7.54 -7.03 14.60
N TYR A 166 8.16 -8.17 14.89
CA TYR A 166 9.18 -8.34 15.91
C TYR A 166 10.51 -8.69 15.25
N LYS A 167 11.57 -8.01 15.65
CA LYS A 167 12.93 -8.40 15.35
C LYS A 167 13.46 -9.12 16.59
N LEU A 168 13.84 -10.39 16.45
CA LEU A 168 14.37 -11.20 17.53
C LEU A 168 15.86 -11.38 17.31
N ASP A 169 16.64 -10.97 18.30
CA ASP A 169 18.11 -10.97 18.23
C ASP A 169 18.73 -12.12 19.04
N SER A 170 17.93 -12.83 19.86
CA SER A 170 18.44 -13.91 20.76
C SER A 170 17.42 -15.04 21.00
N PRO A 171 17.88 -16.21 21.51
CA PRO A 171 16.98 -17.30 21.94
C PRO A 171 16.04 -16.88 23.07
N GLU A 172 16.47 -16.00 23.96
CA GLU A 172 15.67 -15.50 25.09
C GLU A 172 14.49 -14.67 24.58
N GLU A 173 14.73 -13.83 23.56
CA GLU A 173 13.67 -13.04 22.91
C GLU A 173 12.68 -13.94 22.16
N LEU A 174 13.15 -15.02 21.51
CA LEU A 174 12.28 -16.02 20.91
C LEU A 174 11.39 -16.68 21.96
N ALA A 175 11.96 -17.11 23.09
CA ALA A 175 11.20 -17.75 24.16
C ALA A 175 10.13 -16.81 24.74
N ALA A 176 10.46 -15.54 24.96
CA ALA A 176 9.50 -14.52 25.40
C ALA A 176 8.38 -14.31 24.36
N PHE A 177 8.74 -14.16 23.09
CA PHE A 177 7.73 -14.02 22.00
C PHE A 177 6.77 -15.22 21.97
N LEU A 178 7.28 -16.47 22.07
CA LEU A 178 6.44 -17.68 22.02
C LEU A 178 5.47 -17.77 23.20
N GLN A 179 5.82 -17.19 24.36
CA GLN A 179 4.95 -17.14 25.53
C GLN A 179 3.86 -16.05 25.44
N GLU A 180 4.18 -14.93 24.79
CA GLU A 180 3.32 -13.74 24.74
C GLU A 180 2.47 -13.64 23.46
N LYS A 181 2.86 -14.37 22.38
CA LYS A 181 2.15 -14.30 21.12
C LYS A 181 0.67 -14.69 21.26
N ASP A 182 -0.19 -14.02 20.50
CA ASP A 182 -1.57 -14.44 20.36
C ASP A 182 -1.67 -15.86 19.78
N PRO A 183 -2.29 -16.83 20.47
CA PRO A 183 -2.40 -18.21 20.03
C PRO A 183 -3.25 -18.37 18.74
N ASP A 184 -4.17 -17.46 18.49
CA ASP A 184 -5.08 -17.50 17.32
C ASP A 184 -4.46 -16.86 16.07
N THR A 185 -3.36 -16.14 16.22
CA THR A 185 -2.64 -15.52 15.11
C THR A 185 -1.55 -16.45 14.57
N ARG A 186 -1.64 -16.75 13.27
CA ARG A 186 -0.58 -17.45 12.54
C ARG A 186 0.56 -16.48 12.25
N PHE A 187 1.77 -16.81 12.73
CA PHE A 187 2.98 -16.01 12.49
C PHE A 187 3.92 -16.69 11.48
N ILE A 188 4.58 -15.87 10.68
CA ILE A 188 5.70 -16.25 9.83
C ILE A 188 7.02 -15.68 10.41
N MET A 189 8.05 -16.52 10.47
CA MET A 189 9.42 -16.13 10.82
C MET A 189 10.25 -16.09 9.55
N GLU A 190 10.98 -15.01 9.32
CA GLU A 190 11.83 -14.80 8.14
C GLU A 190 13.27 -14.47 8.55
N GLU A 191 14.23 -14.85 7.70
CA GLU A 191 15.61 -14.35 7.85
C GLU A 191 15.63 -12.82 7.70
N PHE A 192 16.49 -12.17 8.49
CA PHE A 192 16.65 -10.73 8.44
C PHE A 192 17.41 -10.28 7.19
N ILE A 193 16.85 -9.36 6.43
CA ILE A 193 17.45 -8.80 5.22
C ILE A 193 17.83 -7.34 5.46
N THR A 194 19.08 -6.97 5.21
CA THR A 194 19.54 -5.59 5.24
C THR A 194 19.34 -4.95 3.89
N ALA A 195 18.30 -4.10 3.78
CA ALA A 195 17.85 -3.56 2.50
C ALA A 195 17.12 -2.22 2.67
N GLU A 196 16.91 -1.54 1.55
CA GLU A 196 15.89 -0.49 1.39
C GLU A 196 14.64 -1.12 0.76
N VAL A 197 13.46 -0.62 1.12
CA VAL A 197 12.22 -1.04 0.46
C VAL A 197 12.02 -0.22 -0.80
N ASN A 198 11.83 -0.91 -1.91
CA ASN A 198 11.43 -0.34 -3.20
C ASN A 198 10.08 -0.94 -3.59
N SER A 199 9.25 -0.21 -4.31
CA SER A 199 8.00 -0.77 -4.82
C SER A 199 7.94 -0.77 -6.34
N TYR A 200 7.07 -1.63 -6.85
CA TYR A 200 6.47 -1.56 -8.17
C TYR A 200 4.99 -1.26 -8.00
N ASP A 201 4.59 -0.09 -8.46
CA ASP A 201 3.20 0.40 -8.40
C ASP A 201 2.66 0.48 -9.83
N ALA A 202 1.54 -0.18 -10.12
CA ALA A 202 1.04 -0.22 -11.48
C ALA A 202 -0.49 -0.34 -11.54
N ILE A 203 -1.06 0.16 -12.65
CA ILE A 203 -2.45 -0.10 -13.03
C ILE A 203 -2.41 -1.07 -14.19
N ILE A 204 -2.95 -2.27 -13.98
CA ILE A 204 -2.85 -3.41 -14.88
C ILE A 204 -4.20 -3.61 -15.58
N ASP A 205 -4.19 -3.81 -16.90
CA ASP A 205 -5.38 -4.10 -17.71
C ASP A 205 -5.86 -5.57 -17.61
N SER A 206 -6.89 -5.94 -18.34
CA SER A 206 -7.44 -7.31 -18.34
C SER A 206 -6.52 -8.35 -18.99
N ASN A 207 -5.51 -7.92 -19.73
CA ASN A 207 -4.50 -8.79 -20.36
C ASN A 207 -3.28 -9.01 -19.47
N GLY A 208 -3.17 -8.26 -18.37
CA GLY A 208 -2.01 -8.27 -17.48
C GLY A 208 -0.92 -7.29 -17.91
N GLU A 209 -1.25 -6.32 -18.78
CA GLU A 209 -0.32 -5.31 -19.25
C GLU A 209 -0.48 -4.00 -18.46
N PRO A 210 0.60 -3.28 -18.16
CA PRO A 210 0.53 -2.05 -17.40
C PRO A 210 0.06 -0.87 -18.27
N LEU A 211 -1.01 -0.19 -17.85
CA LEU A 211 -1.44 1.11 -18.37
C LEU A 211 -0.66 2.28 -17.74
N PHE A 212 -0.18 2.07 -16.53
CA PHE A 212 0.70 2.98 -15.78
C PHE A 212 1.63 2.15 -14.89
N GLU A 213 2.88 2.57 -14.76
CA GLU A 213 3.82 1.96 -13.82
C GLU A 213 4.79 2.99 -13.24
N THR A 214 5.10 2.83 -11.97
CA THR A 214 6.05 3.64 -11.21
C THR A 214 6.60 2.83 -10.04
N GLY A 215 7.31 3.48 -9.13
CA GLY A 215 7.75 2.89 -7.88
C GLY A 215 8.01 3.94 -6.82
N ASN A 216 8.06 3.50 -5.57
CA ASN A 216 8.55 4.32 -4.48
C ASN A 216 9.80 3.71 -3.84
N VAL A 217 10.51 4.55 -3.10
CA VAL A 217 11.64 4.14 -2.25
C VAL A 217 11.36 4.61 -0.84
N THR A 218 11.41 3.66 0.09
CA THR A 218 11.31 3.92 1.54
C THR A 218 12.67 3.58 2.17
N PRO A 219 13.54 4.59 2.42
CA PRO A 219 14.91 4.37 2.88
C PRO A 219 15.01 3.75 4.28
N HIS A 220 14.01 4.02 5.13
CA HIS A 220 13.89 3.46 6.47
C HIS A 220 12.64 2.61 6.57
N SER A 221 12.71 1.45 7.22
CA SER A 221 11.54 0.60 7.36
C SER A 221 10.44 1.31 8.16
N ILE A 222 9.18 1.07 7.80
CA ILE A 222 8.03 1.59 8.56
C ILE A 222 8.06 1.08 10.00
N MET A 223 8.55 -0.15 10.22
CA MET A 223 8.76 -0.72 11.55
C MET A 223 9.70 0.17 12.39
N ASP A 224 10.84 0.59 11.84
CA ASP A 224 11.78 1.47 12.57
C ASP A 224 11.17 2.85 12.82
N ILE A 225 10.42 3.40 11.87
CA ILE A 225 9.73 4.69 12.00
C ILE A 225 8.71 4.65 13.16
N VAL A 226 7.91 3.61 13.25
CA VAL A 226 6.89 3.43 14.30
C VAL A 226 7.56 3.15 15.65
N ASN A 227 8.49 2.20 15.73
CA ASN A 227 9.12 1.77 16.98
C ASN A 227 9.98 2.88 17.61
N ASN A 228 10.66 3.70 16.79
CA ASN A 228 11.55 4.77 17.25
C ASN A 228 10.87 6.13 17.29
N ALA A 229 9.61 6.25 16.96
CA ALA A 229 8.89 7.52 16.75
C ALA A 229 9.67 8.47 15.83
N ASP A 230 10.22 7.93 14.72
CA ASP A 230 10.99 8.70 13.77
C ASP A 230 10.10 9.47 12.77
N ASN A 231 10.71 10.40 12.03
CA ASN A 231 10.03 11.12 10.97
C ASN A 231 9.84 10.19 9.77
N ALA A 232 8.64 10.18 9.19
CA ALA A 232 8.35 9.38 8.02
C ALA A 232 8.88 10.04 6.75
N LEU A 233 9.57 9.27 5.90
CA LEU A 233 10.01 9.74 4.60
C LEU A 233 10.01 8.61 3.58
N TYR A 234 9.50 8.90 2.39
CA TYR A 234 9.56 8.06 1.20
C TYR A 234 9.38 8.95 -0.04
N TYR A 235 9.67 8.44 -1.20
CA TYR A 235 9.48 9.21 -2.44
C TYR A 235 9.12 8.32 -3.61
N ILE A 236 8.28 8.85 -4.51
CA ILE A 236 8.06 8.28 -5.83
C ILE A 236 9.27 8.61 -6.70
N VAL A 237 9.78 7.61 -7.39
CA VAL A 237 10.93 7.77 -8.30
C VAL A 237 10.52 8.55 -9.55
N ARG A 238 11.45 9.34 -10.09
CA ARG A 238 11.27 10.00 -11.37
C ARG A 238 11.19 8.99 -12.53
N ASP A 239 12.09 8.03 -12.51
CA ASP A 239 12.18 6.97 -13.50
C ASP A 239 12.25 5.62 -12.77
N LEU A 240 11.34 4.71 -13.10
CA LEU A 240 11.30 3.38 -12.47
C LEU A 240 12.55 2.58 -12.90
N PRO A 241 13.36 2.07 -11.95
CA PRO A 241 14.53 1.25 -12.27
C PRO A 241 14.14 -0.01 -13.05
N ASP A 242 14.92 -0.37 -14.08
CA ASP A 242 14.59 -1.47 -14.99
C ASP A 242 14.51 -2.83 -14.27
N ASP A 243 15.34 -3.08 -13.29
CA ASP A 243 15.33 -4.30 -12.49
C ASP A 243 14.07 -4.44 -11.61
N VAL A 244 13.58 -3.33 -11.02
CA VAL A 244 12.31 -3.30 -10.29
C VAL A 244 11.13 -3.47 -11.24
N ARG A 245 11.19 -2.82 -12.42
CA ARG A 245 10.19 -2.98 -13.48
C ARG A 245 10.08 -4.44 -13.93
N GLU A 246 11.23 -5.07 -14.18
CA GLU A 246 11.27 -6.48 -14.59
C GLU A 246 10.69 -7.39 -13.49
N ALA A 247 11.10 -7.19 -12.22
CA ALA A 247 10.59 -7.94 -11.10
C ALA A 247 9.07 -7.75 -10.93
N GLY A 248 8.59 -6.52 -11.02
CA GLY A 248 7.16 -6.19 -10.94
C GLY A 248 6.34 -6.86 -12.03
N ARG A 249 6.76 -6.77 -13.30
CA ARG A 249 6.06 -7.41 -14.43
C ARG A 249 6.07 -8.94 -14.34
N LYS A 250 7.17 -9.55 -13.88
CA LYS A 250 7.22 -11.00 -13.58
C LYS A 250 6.24 -11.38 -12.48
N THR A 251 6.12 -10.55 -11.45
CA THR A 251 5.16 -10.74 -10.35
C THR A 251 3.72 -10.64 -10.86
N VAL A 252 3.38 -9.60 -11.66
CA VAL A 252 2.06 -9.48 -12.32
C VAL A 252 1.69 -10.77 -13.03
N LYS A 253 2.61 -11.31 -13.85
CA LYS A 253 2.38 -12.54 -14.63
C LYS A 253 2.22 -13.76 -13.75
N SER A 254 3.09 -13.97 -12.78
CA SER A 254 3.08 -15.16 -11.91
C SER A 254 1.86 -15.21 -11.00
N PHE A 255 1.43 -14.07 -10.47
CA PHE A 255 0.22 -13.98 -9.66
C PHE A 255 -1.08 -13.96 -10.48
N GLY A 256 -0.99 -13.80 -11.80
CA GLY A 256 -2.14 -13.73 -12.70
C GLY A 256 -2.95 -12.45 -12.49
N VAL A 257 -2.28 -11.33 -12.22
CA VAL A 257 -2.93 -10.03 -11.96
C VAL A 257 -3.59 -9.52 -13.23
N LYS A 258 -4.83 -9.07 -13.09
CA LYS A 258 -5.65 -8.49 -14.16
C LYS A 258 -6.55 -7.40 -13.60
N SER A 259 -6.76 -6.36 -14.39
CA SER A 259 -7.72 -5.28 -14.13
C SER A 259 -7.62 -4.74 -12.71
N ARG A 260 -6.43 -4.25 -12.31
CA ARG A 260 -6.17 -3.89 -10.93
C ARG A 260 -5.09 -2.82 -10.76
N PHE A 261 -5.22 -2.01 -9.73
CA PHE A 261 -4.10 -1.28 -9.18
C PHE A 261 -3.34 -2.20 -8.24
N VAL A 262 -2.01 -2.19 -8.32
CA VAL A 262 -1.12 -3.01 -7.46
C VAL A 262 -0.01 -2.17 -6.84
N HIS A 263 0.44 -2.62 -5.68
CA HIS A 263 1.59 -2.11 -4.95
C HIS A 263 2.41 -3.31 -4.48
N PHE A 264 3.51 -3.64 -5.19
CA PHE A 264 4.39 -4.74 -4.84
C PHE A 264 5.66 -4.22 -4.20
N GLU A 265 6.02 -4.76 -3.05
CA GLU A 265 7.21 -4.38 -2.32
C GLU A 265 8.37 -5.34 -2.57
N PHE A 266 9.53 -4.76 -2.74
CA PHE A 266 10.80 -5.46 -2.93
C PHE A 266 11.87 -4.87 -2.02
N PHE A 267 12.74 -5.71 -1.50
CA PHE A 267 13.99 -5.31 -0.89
C PHE A 267 15.04 -5.07 -1.95
N ARG A 268 15.71 -3.93 -1.90
CA ARG A 268 16.98 -3.69 -2.62
C ARG A 268 18.11 -3.82 -1.62
N LEU A 269 18.96 -4.83 -1.81
CA LEU A 269 20.03 -5.14 -0.87
C LEU A 269 21.05 -3.99 -0.80
N THR A 270 21.36 -3.52 0.42
CA THR A 270 22.32 -2.42 0.63
C THR A 270 23.75 -2.89 0.84
N LYS A 271 23.96 -4.20 1.04
CA LYS A 271 25.26 -4.88 1.14
C LYS A 271 25.17 -6.31 0.61
N ASP A 272 26.35 -6.91 0.36
CA ASP A 272 26.45 -8.34 0.06
C ASP A 272 26.00 -9.15 1.29
N GLN A 273 25.17 -10.16 1.07
CA GLN A 273 24.65 -11.05 2.12
C GLN A 273 24.25 -12.41 1.50
N PRO A 274 23.93 -13.46 2.29
CA PRO A 274 23.64 -14.80 1.75
C PRO A 274 22.56 -14.80 0.65
N MET A 275 21.60 -13.88 0.72
CA MET A 275 20.52 -13.71 -0.26
C MET A 275 20.99 -13.20 -1.61
N GLY A 276 22.10 -12.46 -1.69
CA GLY A 276 22.56 -11.85 -2.94
C GLY A 276 23.59 -10.74 -2.74
N LYS A 277 23.89 -10.08 -3.84
CA LYS A 277 24.82 -8.96 -3.90
C LYS A 277 24.13 -7.64 -3.61
N LYS A 278 24.87 -6.63 -3.16
CA LYS A 278 24.42 -5.24 -3.08
C LYS A 278 23.76 -4.83 -4.38
N GLY A 279 22.54 -4.28 -4.29
CA GLY A 279 21.75 -3.84 -5.43
C GLY A 279 20.75 -4.89 -5.94
N ASP A 280 20.91 -6.17 -5.60
CA ASP A 280 19.95 -7.19 -6.00
C ASP A 280 18.55 -6.92 -5.43
N VAL A 281 17.53 -7.26 -6.23
CA VAL A 281 16.12 -7.14 -5.86
C VAL A 281 15.61 -8.48 -5.33
N VAL A 282 14.96 -8.45 -4.17
CA VAL A 282 14.38 -9.61 -3.48
C VAL A 282 12.93 -9.28 -3.12
N ALA A 283 11.99 -10.19 -3.36
CA ALA A 283 10.58 -9.92 -3.11
C ALA A 283 10.28 -9.85 -1.60
N LEU A 284 9.38 -8.92 -1.24
CA LEU A 284 8.86 -8.78 0.11
C LEU A 284 7.40 -9.22 0.18
N GLU A 285 6.48 -8.44 -0.43
CA GLU A 285 5.05 -8.78 -0.44
C GLU A 285 4.32 -8.17 -1.64
N VAL A 286 3.14 -8.72 -1.97
CA VAL A 286 2.20 -8.13 -2.92
C VAL A 286 1.04 -7.50 -2.17
N ASN A 287 0.64 -6.31 -2.61
CA ASN A 287 -0.59 -5.65 -2.19
C ASN A 287 -1.45 -5.40 -3.44
N MET A 288 -2.65 -5.97 -3.47
CA MET A 288 -3.53 -5.95 -4.64
C MET A 288 -4.43 -4.71 -4.65
N ARG A 289 -3.84 -3.56 -4.37
CA ARG A 289 -4.46 -2.25 -4.24
C ARG A 289 -3.42 -1.15 -4.46
N PRO A 290 -3.81 0.13 -4.63
CA PRO A 290 -2.85 1.24 -4.65
C PRO A 290 -2.06 1.34 -3.34
N CYS A 291 -0.86 1.89 -3.40
CA CYS A 291 -0.09 2.27 -2.21
C CYS A 291 -0.92 3.26 -1.36
N GLY A 292 -0.83 3.14 -0.04
CA GLY A 292 -1.69 3.87 0.90
C GLY A 292 -1.43 5.37 0.99
N GLY A 293 -2.28 6.05 1.76
CA GLY A 293 -2.16 7.48 2.05
C GLY A 293 -2.31 8.35 0.80
N PHE A 294 -1.39 9.30 0.64
CA PHE A 294 -1.35 10.24 -0.48
C PHE A 294 -0.51 9.73 -1.67
N SER A 295 -0.11 8.47 -1.68
CA SER A 295 0.75 7.93 -2.75
C SER A 295 0.15 8.07 -4.15
N PRO A 296 -1.17 7.89 -4.39
CA PRO A 296 -1.76 8.17 -5.71
C PRO A 296 -1.60 9.64 -6.14
N ASP A 297 -1.76 10.60 -5.21
CA ASP A 297 -1.52 12.01 -5.50
C ASP A 297 -0.04 12.28 -5.81
N MET A 298 0.86 11.64 -5.08
CA MET A 298 2.30 11.73 -5.32
C MET A 298 2.69 11.18 -6.70
N MET A 299 2.06 10.07 -7.14
CA MET A 299 2.24 9.52 -8.49
C MET A 299 1.80 10.52 -9.55
N ASN A 300 0.67 11.21 -9.32
CA ASN A 300 0.20 12.28 -10.19
C ASN A 300 1.22 13.43 -10.30
N PHE A 301 1.76 13.86 -9.18
CA PHE A 301 2.78 14.92 -9.17
C PHE A 301 4.11 14.46 -9.76
N ALA A 302 4.52 13.21 -9.51
CA ALA A 302 5.77 12.67 -10.04
C ALA A 302 5.76 12.53 -11.56
N HIS A 303 4.62 12.14 -12.14
CA HIS A 303 4.51 11.81 -13.57
C HIS A 303 3.62 12.78 -14.36
N SER A 304 3.21 13.88 -13.74
CA SER A 304 2.33 14.89 -14.37
C SER A 304 1.14 14.24 -15.09
N THR A 305 0.42 13.36 -14.38
CA THR A 305 -0.69 12.55 -14.91
C THR A 305 -1.85 12.50 -13.90
N ASP A 306 -2.79 11.58 -14.07
CA ASP A 306 -3.88 11.33 -13.15
C ASP A 306 -4.16 9.82 -13.04
N VAL A 307 -3.60 9.17 -12.01
CA VAL A 307 -3.76 7.73 -11.80
C VAL A 307 -5.19 7.36 -11.39
N TYR A 308 -5.95 8.28 -10.79
CA TYR A 308 -7.37 8.06 -10.50
C TYR A 308 -8.16 7.89 -11.79
N LYS A 309 -7.89 8.76 -12.80
CA LYS A 309 -8.47 8.66 -14.12
C LYS A 309 -8.02 7.42 -14.87
N ILE A 310 -6.72 7.10 -14.86
CA ILE A 310 -6.20 5.89 -15.52
C ILE A 310 -6.85 4.63 -14.93
N TRP A 311 -7.04 4.57 -13.60
CA TRP A 311 -7.70 3.46 -12.94
C TRP A 311 -9.19 3.38 -13.30
N ALA A 312 -9.91 4.50 -13.32
CA ALA A 312 -11.30 4.53 -13.72
C ALA A 312 -11.48 4.14 -15.20
N ASP A 313 -10.61 4.63 -16.09
CA ASP A 313 -10.55 4.23 -17.50
C ASP A 313 -10.37 2.72 -17.67
N MET A 314 -9.45 2.11 -16.89
CA MET A 314 -9.22 0.68 -16.89
C MET A 314 -10.51 -0.08 -16.52
N ILE A 315 -11.23 0.36 -15.49
CA ILE A 315 -12.51 -0.23 -15.07
C ILE A 315 -13.59 -0.07 -16.15
N ALA A 316 -13.67 1.13 -16.73
CA ALA A 316 -14.73 1.48 -17.70
C ALA A 316 -14.48 0.86 -19.08
N PHE A 317 -13.24 0.94 -19.57
CA PHE A 317 -12.88 0.76 -20.98
C PHE A 317 -11.74 -0.23 -21.21
N ASP A 318 -11.09 -0.75 -20.14
CA ASP A 318 -9.91 -1.62 -20.20
C ASP A 318 -8.69 -1.00 -20.93
N ARG A 319 -8.62 0.32 -20.95
CA ARG A 319 -7.53 1.12 -21.54
C ARG A 319 -7.60 2.53 -20.98
N SER A 320 -6.51 3.29 -21.11
CA SER A 320 -6.50 4.73 -20.85
C SER A 320 -5.64 5.45 -21.89
N ASP A 321 -6.15 6.59 -22.35
CA ASP A 321 -5.42 7.51 -23.23
C ASP A 321 -4.82 8.68 -22.42
N LYS A 322 -4.83 8.61 -21.08
CA LYS A 322 -4.31 9.66 -20.21
C LYS A 322 -2.79 9.81 -20.39
N PRO A 323 -2.31 10.96 -20.86
CA PRO A 323 -0.89 11.17 -21.08
C PRO A 323 -0.13 11.31 -19.76
N GLN A 324 1.15 10.96 -19.78
CA GLN A 324 2.13 11.37 -18.79
C GLN A 324 2.87 12.62 -19.31
N GLY A 325 3.15 13.55 -18.39
CA GLY A 325 3.95 14.75 -18.67
C GLY A 325 5.41 14.61 -18.20
N PRO A 326 6.08 15.72 -17.88
CA PRO A 326 7.43 15.68 -17.31
C PRO A 326 7.47 14.90 -15.99
N HIS A 327 8.56 14.14 -15.81
CA HIS A 327 8.76 13.31 -14.62
C HIS A 327 9.64 14.01 -13.58
N PHE A 328 9.30 13.79 -12.32
CA PHE A 328 9.97 14.33 -11.12
C PHE A 328 10.11 13.25 -10.05
N TYR A 329 11.04 13.44 -9.13
CA TYR A 329 10.96 12.82 -7.82
C TYR A 329 9.85 13.50 -7.02
N CYS A 330 8.97 12.75 -6.39
CA CYS A 330 7.95 13.31 -5.51
C CYS A 330 8.17 12.81 -4.08
N ALA A 331 8.62 13.71 -3.22
CA ALA A 331 8.93 13.43 -1.82
C ALA A 331 7.69 13.50 -0.94
N PHE A 332 7.53 12.53 -0.04
CA PHE A 332 6.75 12.63 1.18
C PHE A 332 7.70 12.89 2.35
N MET A 333 7.32 13.81 3.23
CA MET A 333 8.00 14.10 4.46
C MET A 333 6.99 14.33 5.58
N GLY A 334 6.96 13.44 6.57
CA GLY A 334 6.14 13.58 7.77
C GLY A 334 6.96 13.93 8.98
N ARG A 335 6.80 15.14 9.52
CA ARG A 335 7.45 15.61 10.74
C ARG A 335 6.62 15.25 11.97
N ARG A 336 7.30 14.82 13.03
CA ARG A 336 6.71 14.65 14.36
C ARG A 336 6.65 15.97 15.11
N ASP A 337 5.56 16.23 15.80
CA ASP A 337 5.44 17.35 16.74
C ASP A 337 6.42 17.19 17.91
N GLY A 338 6.79 18.29 18.52
CA GLY A 338 7.71 18.31 19.70
C GLY A 338 9.19 18.14 19.36
N LYS A 339 9.59 17.75 18.14
CA LYS A 339 11.00 17.71 17.74
C LYS A 339 11.52 19.14 17.44
N PRO A 340 12.73 19.53 17.95
CA PRO A 340 13.28 20.89 17.79
C PRO A 340 13.91 21.08 16.40
N PHE A 341 13.10 21.14 15.35
CA PHE A 341 13.60 21.34 13.99
C PHE A 341 14.30 22.70 13.84
N TYR A 342 15.39 22.73 13.07
CA TYR A 342 16.14 23.96 12.77
C TYR A 342 15.29 24.94 11.95
N LEU A 343 14.63 24.47 10.91
CA LEU A 343 13.64 25.22 10.15
C LEU A 343 12.25 24.90 10.70
N SER A 344 11.50 25.96 11.11
CA SER A 344 10.07 25.78 11.43
C SER A 344 9.29 25.30 10.21
N ASN A 345 8.05 24.85 10.41
CA ASN A 345 7.18 24.41 9.32
C ASN A 345 6.97 25.52 8.29
N ASP A 346 6.74 26.76 8.75
CA ASP A 346 6.52 27.91 7.86
C ASP A 346 7.76 28.27 7.05
N ILE A 347 8.94 28.27 7.70
CA ILE A 347 10.21 28.58 7.02
C ILE A 347 10.53 27.50 5.99
N LEU A 348 10.28 26.23 6.30
CA LEU A 348 10.46 25.13 5.34
C LEU A 348 9.52 25.29 4.14
N ALA A 349 8.24 25.59 4.38
CA ALA A 349 7.25 25.83 3.34
C ALA A 349 7.61 27.00 2.43
N ILE A 350 8.06 28.12 3.01
CA ILE A 350 8.52 29.29 2.24
C ILE A 350 9.75 28.93 1.39
N LYS A 351 10.73 28.25 1.98
CA LYS A 351 11.97 27.88 1.27
C LYS A 351 11.70 27.01 0.05
N TYR A 352 10.75 26.09 0.16
CA TYR A 352 10.41 25.12 -0.89
C TYR A 352 9.07 25.40 -1.57
N ALA A 353 8.57 26.65 -1.54
CA ALA A 353 7.26 27.02 -2.04
C ALA A 353 7.02 26.64 -3.53
N LYS A 354 8.06 26.66 -4.37
CA LYS A 354 7.98 26.26 -5.78
C LYS A 354 7.84 24.74 -5.98
N GLN A 355 8.46 23.97 -5.11
CA GLN A 355 8.47 22.51 -5.14
C GLN A 355 7.25 21.92 -4.43
N LEU A 356 6.75 22.59 -3.41
CA LEU A 356 5.66 22.13 -2.56
C LEU A 356 4.37 21.95 -3.38
N ARG A 357 3.68 20.83 -3.16
CA ARG A 357 2.39 20.49 -3.77
C ARG A 357 1.29 20.37 -2.73
N MET A 358 1.62 19.80 -1.55
CA MET A 358 0.69 19.65 -0.43
C MET A 358 1.43 19.87 0.88
N MET A 359 0.72 20.44 1.85
CA MET A 359 1.17 20.61 3.23
C MET A 359 -0.07 20.54 4.13
N GLU A 360 -0.21 19.47 4.89
CA GLU A 360 -1.41 19.22 5.70
C GLU A 360 -1.06 18.61 7.05
N ARG A 361 -1.97 18.75 8.02
CA ARG A 361 -1.93 17.98 9.25
C ARG A 361 -2.45 16.58 8.98
N MET A 362 -1.72 15.58 9.45
CA MET A 362 -2.16 14.19 9.33
C MET A 362 -3.29 13.90 10.33
N PRO A 363 -4.32 13.13 9.94
CA PRO A 363 -5.27 12.57 10.88
C PRO A 363 -4.57 11.75 11.97
N ASP A 364 -5.09 11.81 13.20
CA ASP A 364 -4.48 11.11 14.35
C ASP A 364 -4.27 9.61 14.09
N ALA A 365 -5.22 8.96 13.43
CA ALA A 365 -5.13 7.55 13.06
C ALA A 365 -3.91 7.19 12.17
N LEU A 366 -3.33 8.16 11.46
CA LEU A 366 -2.18 7.97 10.59
C LEU A 366 -0.89 8.60 11.14
N ALA A 367 -0.98 9.42 12.20
CA ALA A 367 0.13 10.20 12.71
C ALA A 367 1.31 9.33 13.18
N ASP A 368 1.04 8.15 13.75
CA ASP A 368 2.08 7.23 14.23
C ASP A 368 2.95 6.65 13.11
N ALA A 369 2.40 6.39 11.95
CA ALA A 369 3.15 5.88 10.80
C ALA A 369 3.69 7.00 9.90
N MET A 370 2.98 8.15 9.81
CA MET A 370 3.23 9.17 8.79
C MET A 370 3.71 10.52 9.34
N GLY A 371 3.84 10.68 10.68
CA GLY A 371 4.13 11.96 11.32
C GLY A 371 2.88 12.86 11.44
N ASN A 372 3.01 13.98 12.17
CA ASN A 372 1.88 14.87 12.46
C ASN A 372 1.68 15.95 11.40
N GLN A 373 2.77 16.43 10.80
CA GLN A 373 2.77 17.45 9.74
C GLN A 373 3.40 16.89 8.48
N MET A 374 2.62 16.74 7.43
CA MET A 374 3.13 16.25 6.16
C MET A 374 3.48 17.35 5.17
N TYR A 375 4.41 17.03 4.27
CA TYR A 375 4.80 17.79 3.09
C TYR A 375 4.90 16.84 1.90
N ILE A 376 4.36 17.24 0.76
CA ILE A 376 4.59 16.60 -0.52
C ILE A 376 5.20 17.63 -1.46
N ALA A 377 6.38 17.33 -2.00
CA ALA A 377 7.14 18.24 -2.83
C ALA A 377 7.80 17.51 -4.01
N VAL A 378 7.97 18.19 -5.15
CA VAL A 378 8.56 17.62 -6.36
C VAL A 378 9.93 18.22 -6.68
N PHE A 379 10.83 17.36 -7.20
CA PHE A 379 12.22 17.73 -7.49
C PHE A 379 12.65 17.14 -8.84
N PRO A 380 13.42 17.91 -9.66
CA PRO A 380 13.88 17.42 -10.95
C PRO A 380 14.98 16.36 -10.83
N ASP A 381 15.71 16.34 -9.71
CA ASP A 381 16.81 15.41 -9.49
C ASP A 381 16.93 15.00 -8.00
N GLU A 382 17.68 13.92 -7.79
CA GLU A 382 17.86 13.31 -6.47
C GLU A 382 18.70 14.19 -5.51
N LYS A 383 19.54 15.07 -6.04
CA LYS A 383 20.36 16.00 -5.22
C LYS A 383 19.47 17.02 -4.54
N GLU A 384 18.51 17.58 -5.26
CA GLU A 384 17.54 18.51 -4.69
C GLU A 384 16.59 17.82 -3.70
N LEU A 385 16.13 16.60 -4.03
CA LEU A 385 15.36 15.76 -3.11
C LEU A 385 16.10 15.53 -1.79
N LYS A 386 17.37 15.10 -1.85
CA LYS A 386 18.20 14.87 -0.66
C LYS A 386 18.47 16.18 0.13
N ALA A 387 18.58 17.31 -0.56
CA ALA A 387 18.71 18.62 0.10
C ALA A 387 17.43 18.98 0.88
N PHE A 388 16.26 18.72 0.31
CA PHE A 388 14.99 18.92 1.01
C PHE A 388 14.89 18.07 2.28
N TYR A 389 15.16 16.77 2.21
CA TYR A 389 15.13 15.88 3.38
C TYR A 389 16.12 16.32 4.47
N ARG A 390 17.36 16.70 4.09
CA ARG A 390 18.35 17.21 5.02
C ARG A 390 17.86 18.48 5.75
N ASP A 391 17.25 19.41 5.04
CA ASP A 391 16.74 20.65 5.62
C ASP A 391 15.51 20.37 6.50
N ALA A 392 14.64 19.46 6.06
CA ALA A 392 13.44 19.08 6.80
C ALA A 392 13.75 18.34 8.09
N LEU A 393 14.79 17.52 8.12
CA LEU A 393 15.15 16.68 9.27
C LEU A 393 16.15 17.33 10.23
N ARG A 394 16.81 18.42 9.82
CA ARG A 394 17.84 19.07 10.65
C ARG A 394 17.24 19.56 11.96
N LEU A 395 17.80 19.09 13.07
CA LEU A 395 17.45 19.54 14.42
C LEU A 395 18.35 20.72 14.85
N ARG A 396 17.83 21.52 15.77
CA ARG A 396 18.64 22.51 16.51
C ARG A 396 19.57 21.73 17.43
N LYS A 397 20.80 22.26 17.57
CA LYS A 397 21.75 21.73 18.56
C LYS A 397 21.37 22.20 19.95
#